data_8d21644ca293e5aca7b3ca9f0b8f7e45
#
_entry.id   8d21644ca293e5aca7b3ca9f0b8f7e45
#
_cell.length_a   1.000
_cell.length_b   1.000
_cell.length_c   1.000
_cell.angle_alpha   90.00
_cell.angle_beta   90.00
_cell.angle_gamma   90.00
#
_symmetry.space_group_name_H-M   'P 1'
#
loop_
_entity.id
_entity.type
_entity.pdbx_description
1 polymer ?
#
loop_
_entity_poly.entity_id
_entity_poly.type
_entity_poly.pdbx_seq_one_letter_code
_entity_poly.pdbx_strand_id
1 'polypeptide(L)'
;EKTVRLQPGVNNLSLPLSIDSPHLWMPNGWGEAALYAFEVSVCVDGKLVAKKQHQIGLRTVRVVHEKDSLGMSFYFEVNGIPMFAKGANYIPQDALLPSVTTERYQTLFRDIKEANMNVVRIWGGGTYEDDRFYDLADENGILVWQDFMFACTPYPSDPTFLKRVEEEACYNI
;
A
#
# COMPACT_ATOMS: atom_id res chain seq x y z
N GLU A 1 24.14 -11.44 1.74
CA GLU A 1 23.85 -12.90 1.90
C GLU A 1 23.90 -13.26 3.38
N LYS A 2 22.98 -14.16 3.82
CA LYS A 2 22.92 -14.64 5.21
C LYS A 2 22.63 -16.14 5.20
N THR A 3 23.58 -16.92 5.73
CA THR A 3 23.38 -18.36 5.94
C THR A 3 22.69 -18.59 7.29
N VAL A 4 21.63 -19.39 7.30
CA VAL A 4 20.85 -19.69 8.50
C VAL A 4 20.53 -21.18 8.57
N ARG A 5 20.38 -21.70 9.78
CA ARG A 5 19.87 -23.06 10.00
C ARG A 5 18.38 -22.97 10.28
N LEU A 6 17.57 -23.60 9.44
CA LEU A 6 16.11 -23.62 9.63
C LEU A 6 15.71 -24.68 10.66
N GLN A 7 14.64 -24.40 11.38
CA GLN A 7 13.95 -25.32 12.26
C GLN A 7 12.67 -25.84 11.60
N PRO A 8 12.16 -27.03 11.96
CA PRO A 8 10.84 -27.46 11.51
C PRO A 8 9.76 -26.42 11.87
N GLY A 9 8.87 -26.10 10.92
CA GLY A 9 7.81 -25.11 11.07
C GLY A 9 8.14 -23.76 10.44
N VAL A 10 7.48 -22.67 10.90
CA VAL A 10 7.67 -21.32 10.41
C VAL A 10 8.96 -20.71 10.96
N ASN A 11 9.78 -20.13 10.09
CA ASN A 11 11.01 -19.43 10.45
C ASN A 11 10.93 -17.98 9.99
N ASN A 12 10.93 -17.04 10.92
CA ASN A 12 10.97 -15.61 10.62
C ASN A 12 12.43 -15.14 10.58
N LEU A 13 12.86 -14.66 9.42
CA LEU A 13 14.23 -14.20 9.19
C LEU A 13 14.22 -12.74 8.79
N SER A 14 15.19 -11.96 9.31
CA SER A 14 15.41 -10.58 8.92
C SER A 14 16.79 -10.44 8.28
N LEU A 15 16.81 -9.77 7.16
CA LEU A 15 18.05 -9.40 6.45
C LEU A 15 18.04 -7.89 6.28
N PRO A 16 18.77 -7.14 7.13
CA PRO A 16 18.85 -5.68 7.01
C PRO A 16 19.58 -5.29 5.73
N LEU A 17 19.05 -4.30 5.04
CA LEU A 17 19.63 -3.68 3.86
C LEU A 17 19.70 -2.18 4.09
N SER A 18 20.79 -1.55 3.67
CA SER A 18 20.98 -0.10 3.70
C SER A 18 21.19 0.42 2.28
N ILE A 19 20.54 1.52 1.96
CA ILE A 19 20.72 2.24 0.70
C ILE A 19 21.18 3.65 1.05
N ASP A 20 22.39 3.99 0.64
CA ASP A 20 22.93 5.32 0.87
C ASP A 20 22.32 6.33 -0.12
N SER A 21 21.84 7.46 0.40
CA SER A 21 21.21 8.54 -0.40
C SER A 21 20.11 8.03 -1.34
N PRO A 22 19.05 7.41 -0.81
CA PRO A 22 18.03 6.81 -1.65
C PRO A 22 17.27 7.86 -2.48
N HIS A 23 16.91 7.52 -3.70
CA HIS A 23 15.95 8.28 -4.48
C HIS A 23 14.55 7.99 -3.90
N LEU A 24 13.94 9.00 -3.29
CA LEU A 24 12.66 8.83 -2.61
C LEU A 24 11.51 8.80 -3.62
N TRP A 25 10.54 7.94 -3.36
CA TRP A 25 9.28 7.91 -4.09
C TRP A 25 8.46 9.17 -3.79
N MET A 26 7.92 9.80 -4.81
CA MET A 26 7.10 11.01 -4.68
C MET A 26 5.71 10.83 -5.29
N PRO A 27 4.68 11.48 -4.70
CA PRO A 27 3.34 11.46 -5.26
C PRO A 27 3.25 12.14 -6.62
N ASN A 28 2.26 11.74 -7.44
CA ASN A 28 1.98 12.35 -8.73
C ASN A 28 1.84 13.88 -8.62
N GLY A 29 2.55 14.60 -9.50
CA GLY A 29 2.63 16.04 -9.51
C GLY A 29 3.63 16.65 -8.51
N TRP A 30 4.37 15.84 -7.74
CA TRP A 30 5.36 16.28 -6.75
C TRP A 30 6.78 15.78 -7.07
N GLY A 31 6.92 14.82 -7.95
CA GLY A 31 8.19 14.23 -8.35
C GLY A 31 8.01 12.89 -9.02
N GLU A 32 9.08 12.10 -9.03
CA GLU A 32 9.10 10.77 -9.61
C GLU A 32 8.62 9.71 -8.60
N ALA A 33 7.77 8.81 -9.02
CA ALA A 33 7.40 7.62 -8.27
C ALA A 33 8.52 6.57 -8.35
N ALA A 34 9.69 6.89 -7.76
CA ALA A 34 10.88 6.05 -7.83
C ALA A 34 10.68 4.72 -7.08
N LEU A 35 10.90 3.60 -7.78
CA LEU A 35 10.75 2.26 -7.22
C LEU A 35 12.08 1.51 -7.25
N TYR A 36 12.35 0.77 -6.18
CA TYR A 36 13.47 -0.16 -6.06
C TYR A 36 12.98 -1.58 -6.22
N ALA A 37 13.57 -2.33 -7.14
CA ALA A 37 13.31 -3.75 -7.29
C ALA A 37 14.16 -4.56 -6.30
N PHE A 38 13.50 -5.24 -5.36
CA PHE A 38 14.12 -6.17 -4.43
C PHE A 38 13.86 -7.60 -4.88
N GLU A 39 14.91 -8.39 -4.89
CA GLU A 39 14.83 -9.81 -5.15
C GLU A 39 15.35 -10.59 -3.94
N VAL A 40 14.53 -11.48 -3.43
CA VAL A 40 14.91 -12.41 -2.36
C VAL A 40 14.96 -13.82 -2.93
N SER A 41 16.11 -14.44 -2.82
CA SER A 41 16.34 -15.81 -3.26
C SER A 41 16.69 -16.70 -2.06
N VAL A 42 16.08 -17.87 -1.99
CA VAL A 42 16.38 -18.90 -0.98
C VAL A 42 17.08 -20.07 -1.65
N CYS A 43 18.26 -20.40 -1.16
CA CYS A 43 19.04 -21.55 -1.62
C CYS A 43 19.18 -22.58 -0.49
N VAL A 44 19.08 -23.86 -0.84
CA VAL A 44 19.39 -24.99 0.04
C VAL A 44 20.49 -25.82 -0.61
N ASP A 45 21.57 -26.05 0.09
CA ASP A 45 22.76 -26.74 -0.41
C ASP A 45 23.26 -26.21 -1.78
N GLY A 46 23.26 -24.87 -1.91
CA GLY A 46 23.67 -24.16 -3.12
C GLY A 46 22.67 -24.19 -4.27
N LYS A 47 21.50 -24.79 -4.11
CA LYS A 47 20.44 -24.83 -5.13
C LYS A 47 19.35 -23.83 -4.80
N LEU A 48 18.94 -23.03 -5.79
CA LEU A 48 17.80 -22.12 -5.68
C LEU A 48 16.51 -22.92 -5.51
N VAL A 49 15.78 -22.68 -4.41
CA VAL A 49 14.51 -23.36 -4.10
C VAL A 49 13.30 -22.40 -4.13
N ALA A 50 13.54 -21.13 -3.90
CA ALA A 50 12.49 -20.10 -3.99
C ALA A 50 13.09 -18.74 -4.35
N LYS A 51 12.28 -17.92 -5.04
CA LYS A 51 12.62 -16.57 -5.42
C LYS A 51 11.37 -15.73 -5.38
N LYS A 52 11.46 -14.54 -4.79
CA LYS A 52 10.39 -13.54 -4.78
C LYS A 52 10.94 -12.17 -5.13
N GLN A 53 10.18 -11.41 -5.90
CA GLN A 53 10.52 -10.03 -6.26
C GLN A 53 9.42 -9.10 -5.74
N HIS A 54 9.83 -7.93 -5.27
CA HIS A 54 8.96 -6.83 -4.88
C HIS A 54 9.52 -5.51 -5.40
N GLN A 55 8.65 -4.62 -5.78
CA GLN A 55 8.99 -3.21 -6.00
C GLN A 55 8.58 -2.41 -4.76
N ILE A 56 9.44 -1.51 -4.31
CA ILE A 56 9.21 -0.73 -3.09
C ILE A 56 9.58 0.72 -3.35
N GLY A 57 8.64 1.63 -3.13
CA GLY A 57 8.89 3.06 -3.11
C GLY A 57 9.32 3.51 -1.70
N LEU A 58 10.57 4.00 -1.57
CA LEU A 58 11.08 4.47 -0.29
C LEU A 58 10.51 5.85 0.03
N ARG A 59 9.65 5.93 1.03
CA ARG A 59 8.98 7.15 1.44
C ARG A 59 8.63 7.14 2.92
N THR A 60 8.44 8.31 3.49
CA THR A 60 7.74 8.51 4.76
C THR A 60 6.39 9.13 4.47
N VAL A 61 5.34 8.62 5.11
CA VAL A 61 3.98 9.21 5.06
C VAL A 61 3.51 9.44 6.48
N ARG A 62 3.07 10.66 6.75
CA ARG A 62 2.58 11.07 8.06
C ARG A 62 1.28 11.84 7.94
N VAL A 63 0.32 11.56 8.81
CA VAL A 63 -0.85 12.40 9.01
C VAL A 63 -0.52 13.40 10.11
N VAL A 64 -0.66 14.69 9.82
CA VAL A 64 -0.33 15.76 10.75
C VAL A 64 -1.60 16.28 11.41
N HIS A 65 -1.66 16.12 12.72
CA HIS A 65 -2.71 16.64 13.59
C HIS A 65 -2.07 17.57 14.61
N GLU A 66 -2.13 18.87 14.36
CA GLU A 66 -1.54 19.89 15.23
C GLU A 66 -2.60 20.93 15.59
N LYS A 67 -2.65 21.31 16.86
CA LYS A 67 -3.54 22.35 17.33
C LYS A 67 -2.97 23.74 16.99
N ASP A 68 -3.79 24.58 16.38
CA ASP A 68 -3.48 25.98 16.14
C ASP A 68 -4.52 26.92 16.80
N SER A 69 -4.52 28.19 16.45
CA SER A 69 -5.45 29.19 16.98
C SER A 69 -6.89 29.02 16.46
N LEU A 70 -7.10 28.26 15.38
CA LEU A 70 -8.39 28.08 14.73
C LEU A 70 -8.98 26.69 14.98
N GLY A 71 -8.14 25.69 15.36
CA GLY A 71 -8.60 24.33 15.60
C GLY A 71 -7.51 23.27 15.55
N MET A 72 -7.79 22.18 14.86
CA MET A 72 -6.90 21.05 14.67
C MET A 72 -6.63 20.88 13.18
N SER A 73 -5.35 20.87 12.77
CA SER A 73 -4.98 20.56 11.40
C SER A 73 -5.24 19.08 11.06
N PHE A 74 -5.45 18.82 9.79
CA PHE A 74 -5.48 17.46 9.23
C PHE A 74 -4.93 17.53 7.81
N TYR A 75 -3.68 17.10 7.63
CA TYR A 75 -3.06 17.01 6.31
C TYR A 75 -2.01 15.90 6.25
N PHE A 76 -1.64 15.52 5.03
CA PHE A 76 -0.59 14.54 4.80
C PHE A 76 0.75 15.22 4.60
N GLU A 77 1.79 14.58 5.09
CA GLU A 77 3.17 14.94 4.85
C GLU A 77 3.88 13.72 4.23
N VAL A 78 4.49 13.93 3.07
CA VAL A 78 5.26 12.90 2.38
C VAL A 78 6.71 13.36 2.28
N ASN A 79 7.63 12.55 2.79
CA ASN A 79 9.07 12.88 2.85
C ASN A 79 9.37 14.25 3.49
N GLY A 80 8.61 14.61 4.51
CA GLY A 80 8.73 15.91 5.20
C GLY A 80 8.09 17.09 4.46
N ILE A 81 7.37 16.86 3.36
CA ILE A 81 6.72 17.92 2.57
C ILE A 81 5.21 17.85 2.79
N PRO A 82 4.56 18.91 3.35
CA PRO A 82 3.11 18.99 3.45
C PRO A 82 2.46 18.91 2.08
N MET A 83 1.43 18.07 1.94
CA MET A 83 0.78 17.80 0.68
C MET A 83 -0.74 17.98 0.78
N PHE A 84 -1.33 18.61 -0.22
CA PHE A 84 -2.78 18.59 -0.40
C PHE A 84 -3.19 17.29 -1.13
N ALA A 85 -4.06 16.50 -0.50
CA ALA A 85 -4.59 15.26 -1.05
C ALA A 85 -5.64 15.55 -2.13
N LYS A 86 -5.25 15.45 -3.40
CA LYS A 86 -6.14 15.58 -4.55
C LYS A 86 -6.55 14.20 -5.03
N GLY A 87 -7.82 13.86 -4.90
CA GLY A 87 -8.26 12.52 -5.28
C GLY A 87 -9.75 12.31 -5.19
N ALA A 88 -10.16 11.06 -5.25
CA ALA A 88 -11.56 10.65 -5.22
C ALA A 88 -11.75 9.38 -4.40
N ASN A 89 -13.00 9.12 -4.00
CA ASN A 89 -13.38 7.81 -3.49
C ASN A 89 -13.43 6.81 -4.65
N TYR A 90 -12.95 5.62 -4.38
CA TYR A 90 -13.00 4.49 -5.27
C TYR A 90 -13.88 3.38 -4.67
N ILE A 91 -14.69 2.79 -5.53
CA ILE A 91 -15.47 1.58 -5.27
C ILE A 91 -15.10 0.53 -6.32
N PRO A 92 -15.35 -0.77 -6.07
CA PRO A 92 -15.01 -1.82 -7.03
C PRO A 92 -15.57 -1.53 -8.43
N GLN A 93 -14.75 -1.75 -9.46
CA GLN A 93 -15.11 -1.46 -10.86
C GLN A 93 -16.18 -2.38 -11.43
N ASP A 94 -16.42 -3.50 -10.76
CA ASP A 94 -17.40 -4.51 -11.18
C ASP A 94 -17.95 -5.27 -9.97
N ALA A 95 -19.20 -5.68 -10.04
CA ALA A 95 -19.80 -6.54 -9.02
C ALA A 95 -19.14 -7.94 -8.97
N LEU A 96 -18.61 -8.38 -10.11
CA LEU A 96 -17.84 -9.62 -10.24
C LEU A 96 -16.34 -9.28 -10.28
N LEU A 97 -15.69 -9.18 -9.13
CA LEU A 97 -14.29 -8.77 -9.00
C LEU A 97 -13.34 -9.50 -9.95
N PRO A 98 -13.45 -10.83 -10.19
CA PRO A 98 -12.59 -11.53 -11.14
C PRO A 98 -12.70 -11.05 -12.59
N SER A 99 -13.75 -10.28 -12.94
CA SER A 99 -13.92 -9.70 -14.29
C SER A 99 -13.07 -8.45 -14.51
N VAL A 100 -12.49 -7.87 -13.45
CA VAL A 100 -11.62 -6.71 -13.55
C VAL A 100 -10.26 -7.14 -14.08
N THR A 101 -10.01 -6.80 -15.35
CA THR A 101 -8.75 -7.15 -16.00
C THR A 101 -7.62 -6.18 -15.66
N THR A 102 -6.39 -6.57 -15.94
CA THR A 102 -5.23 -5.71 -15.78
C THR A 102 -5.34 -4.43 -16.60
N GLU A 103 -5.87 -4.51 -17.81
CA GLU A 103 -6.08 -3.35 -18.69
C GLU A 103 -7.10 -2.35 -18.12
N ARG A 104 -8.13 -2.83 -17.41
CA ARG A 104 -9.07 -1.94 -16.71
C ARG A 104 -8.39 -1.19 -15.56
N TYR A 105 -7.54 -1.85 -14.78
CA TYR A 105 -6.74 -1.18 -13.75
C TYR A 105 -5.76 -0.18 -14.37
N GLN A 106 -5.05 -0.54 -15.42
CA GLN A 106 -4.13 0.35 -16.11
C GLN A 106 -4.84 1.59 -16.67
N THR A 107 -6.04 1.42 -17.23
CA THR A 107 -6.86 2.52 -17.70
C THR A 107 -7.27 3.43 -16.55
N LEU A 108 -7.75 2.87 -15.44
CA LEU A 108 -8.10 3.63 -14.25
C LEU A 108 -6.92 4.48 -13.73
N PHE A 109 -5.75 3.90 -13.57
CA PHE A 109 -4.59 4.63 -13.05
C PHE A 109 -4.04 5.67 -14.03
N ARG A 110 -4.15 5.44 -15.33
CA ARG A 110 -3.88 6.48 -16.34
C ARG A 110 -4.84 7.65 -16.16
N ASP A 111 -6.14 7.40 -16.06
CA ASP A 111 -7.16 8.44 -15.93
C ASP A 111 -6.99 9.22 -14.61
N ILE A 112 -6.69 8.54 -13.49
CA ILE A 112 -6.35 9.14 -12.20
C ILE A 112 -5.15 10.08 -12.33
N LYS A 113 -4.09 9.64 -13.00
CA LYS A 113 -2.87 10.42 -13.21
C LYS A 113 -3.10 11.63 -14.11
N GLU A 114 -3.82 11.45 -15.21
CA GLU A 114 -4.19 12.53 -16.15
C GLU A 114 -5.11 13.57 -15.49
N ALA A 115 -5.96 13.16 -14.55
CA ALA A 115 -6.75 14.06 -13.72
C ALA A 115 -5.94 14.78 -12.62
N ASN A 116 -4.60 14.62 -12.60
CA ASN A 116 -3.70 15.18 -11.58
C ASN A 116 -4.05 14.81 -10.14
N MET A 117 -4.63 13.64 -9.92
CA MET A 117 -4.84 13.09 -8.59
C MET A 117 -3.53 12.53 -8.04
N ASN A 118 -3.37 12.56 -6.71
CA ASN A 118 -2.22 12.00 -6.00
C ASN A 118 -2.63 11.07 -4.86
N VAL A 119 -3.92 10.90 -4.64
CA VAL A 119 -4.48 9.97 -3.66
C VAL A 119 -5.79 9.37 -4.17
N VAL A 120 -6.04 8.12 -3.79
CA VAL A 120 -7.32 7.44 -3.99
C VAL A 120 -7.75 6.83 -2.66
N ARG A 121 -9.02 7.01 -2.27
CA ARG A 121 -9.58 6.36 -1.10
C ARG A 121 -10.41 5.16 -1.52
N ILE A 122 -9.98 3.97 -1.12
CA ILE A 122 -10.77 2.74 -1.23
C ILE A 122 -11.82 2.78 -0.11
N TRP A 123 -13.08 2.95 -0.51
CA TRP A 123 -14.18 3.09 0.41
C TRP A 123 -14.55 1.75 1.08
N GLY A 124 -14.83 1.80 2.38
CA GLY A 124 -15.11 0.62 3.21
C GLY A 124 -16.38 -0.17 2.89
N GLY A 125 -17.21 0.32 1.97
CA GLY A 125 -18.34 -0.43 1.41
C GLY A 125 -18.00 -1.29 0.19
N GLY A 126 -16.71 -1.33 -0.17
CA GLY A 126 -16.17 -2.18 -1.24
C GLY A 126 -15.46 -3.42 -0.68
N THR A 127 -14.28 -3.67 -1.20
CA THR A 127 -13.37 -4.76 -0.78
C THR A 127 -11.95 -4.24 -0.72
N TYR A 128 -11.04 -4.98 -0.07
CA TYR A 128 -9.62 -4.84 -0.34
C TYR A 128 -9.37 -5.25 -1.80
N GLU A 129 -8.57 -4.43 -2.49
CA GLU A 129 -8.34 -4.63 -3.92
C GLU A 129 -7.28 -5.72 -4.20
N ASP A 130 -7.19 -6.12 -5.45
CA ASP A 130 -6.16 -7.02 -5.97
C ASP A 130 -4.77 -6.35 -5.89
N ASP A 131 -3.72 -7.13 -5.69
CA ASP A 131 -2.33 -6.65 -5.59
C ASP A 131 -1.95 -5.72 -6.76
N ARG A 132 -2.46 -5.98 -7.97
CA ARG A 132 -2.24 -5.14 -9.16
C ARG A 132 -2.71 -3.69 -8.97
N PHE A 133 -3.73 -3.46 -8.17
CA PHE A 133 -4.18 -2.11 -7.86
C PHE A 133 -3.12 -1.35 -7.06
N TYR A 134 -2.56 -1.98 -6.04
CA TYR A 134 -1.54 -1.38 -5.18
C TYR A 134 -0.21 -1.20 -5.92
N ASP A 135 0.19 -2.18 -6.74
CA ASP A 135 1.37 -2.07 -7.61
C ASP A 135 1.25 -0.87 -8.56
N LEU A 136 0.10 -0.72 -9.23
CA LEU A 136 -0.16 0.42 -10.12
C LEU A 136 -0.25 1.75 -9.36
N ALA A 137 -0.72 1.76 -8.12
CA ALA A 137 -0.70 2.95 -7.29
C ALA A 137 0.74 3.40 -7.01
N ASP A 138 1.61 2.47 -6.63
CA ASP A 138 3.03 2.75 -6.42
C ASP A 138 3.72 3.22 -7.70
N GLU A 139 3.48 2.56 -8.84
CA GLU A 139 4.07 2.92 -10.14
C GLU A 139 3.64 4.32 -10.63
N ASN A 140 2.42 4.74 -10.32
CA ASN A 140 1.86 6.01 -10.79
C ASN A 140 1.95 7.16 -9.79
N GLY A 141 2.55 6.94 -8.62
CA GLY A 141 2.68 7.98 -7.62
C GLY A 141 1.35 8.29 -6.90
N ILE A 142 0.49 7.29 -6.71
CA ILE A 142 -0.82 7.47 -6.09
C ILE A 142 -0.78 6.89 -4.69
N LEU A 143 -1.03 7.73 -3.69
CA LEU A 143 -1.25 7.28 -2.32
C LEU A 143 -2.61 6.59 -2.21
N VAL A 144 -2.68 5.54 -1.40
CA VAL A 144 -3.93 4.84 -1.13
C VAL A 144 -4.36 5.11 0.32
N TRP A 145 -5.56 5.67 0.47
CA TRP A 145 -6.26 5.72 1.74
C TRP A 145 -7.18 4.51 1.81
N GLN A 146 -6.77 3.50 2.56
CA GLN A 146 -7.53 2.27 2.70
C GLN A 146 -8.47 2.36 3.91
N ASP A 147 -9.79 2.35 3.67
CA ASP A 147 -10.75 2.12 4.74
C ASP A 147 -10.73 0.63 5.14
N PHE A 148 -10.97 0.34 6.40
CA PHE A 148 -11.44 -1.00 6.79
C PHE A 148 -12.84 -1.23 6.23
N MET A 149 -13.21 -2.49 5.98
CA MET A 149 -14.45 -2.86 5.28
C MET A 149 -15.69 -2.66 6.16
N PHE A 150 -15.92 -1.42 6.58
CA PHE A 150 -17.09 -0.98 7.34
C PHE A 150 -17.83 0.13 6.61
N ALA A 151 -19.13 -0.05 6.38
CA ALA A 151 -19.96 0.99 5.77
C ALA A 151 -21.45 0.79 6.10
N CYS A 152 -22.13 1.91 6.32
CA CYS A 152 -23.60 2.07 6.24
C CYS A 152 -24.45 1.17 7.17
N THR A 153 -23.85 0.47 8.14
CA THR A 153 -24.57 -0.40 9.09
C THR A 153 -23.85 -0.49 10.43
N PRO A 154 -24.53 -0.75 11.54
CA PRO A 154 -23.88 -1.13 12.79
C PRO A 154 -23.26 -2.52 12.67
N TYR A 155 -22.10 -2.68 13.28
CA TYR A 155 -21.35 -3.94 13.30
C TYR A 155 -21.28 -4.51 14.73
N PRO A 156 -21.11 -5.82 14.89
CA PRO A 156 -20.83 -6.42 16.19
C PRO A 156 -19.56 -5.84 16.81
N SER A 157 -19.51 -5.80 18.12
CA SER A 157 -18.33 -5.31 18.87
C SER A 157 -17.81 -6.37 19.87
N ASP A 158 -18.24 -7.62 19.72
CA ASP A 158 -17.73 -8.71 20.55
C ASP A 158 -16.27 -9.06 20.20
N PRO A 159 -15.54 -9.63 21.17
CA PRO A 159 -14.11 -9.93 20.96
C PRO A 159 -13.81 -10.86 19.78
N THR A 160 -14.73 -11.76 19.45
CA THR A 160 -14.54 -12.72 18.36
C THR A 160 -14.61 -12.02 17.01
N PHE A 161 -15.57 -11.10 16.84
CA PHE A 161 -15.70 -10.30 15.65
C PHE A 161 -14.48 -9.36 15.48
N LEU A 162 -14.10 -8.63 16.54
CA LEU A 162 -12.97 -7.70 16.50
C LEU A 162 -11.65 -8.42 16.17
N LYS A 163 -11.45 -9.63 16.70
CA LYS A 163 -10.27 -10.43 16.36
C LYS A 163 -10.23 -10.81 14.87
N ARG A 164 -11.36 -11.15 14.27
CA ARG A 164 -11.42 -11.44 12.82
C ARG A 164 -11.13 -10.21 11.98
N VAL A 165 -11.63 -9.05 12.40
CA VAL A 165 -11.31 -7.78 11.75
C VAL A 165 -9.82 -7.48 11.80
N GLU A 166 -9.19 -7.68 12.96
CA GLU A 166 -7.74 -7.52 13.12
C GLU A 166 -6.97 -8.48 12.21
N GLU A 167 -7.34 -9.76 12.18
CA GLU A 167 -6.72 -10.78 11.34
C GLU A 167 -6.85 -10.42 9.85
N GLU A 168 -8.03 -9.97 9.41
CA GLU A 168 -8.27 -9.52 8.03
C GLU A 168 -7.43 -8.28 7.69
N ALA A 169 -7.41 -7.28 8.57
CA ALA A 169 -6.61 -6.08 8.37
C ALA A 169 -5.11 -6.40 8.28
N CYS A 170 -4.58 -7.21 9.19
CA CYS A 170 -3.17 -7.63 9.16
C CYS A 170 -2.79 -8.48 7.95
N TYR A 171 -3.75 -9.15 7.32
CA TYR A 171 -3.51 -9.92 6.10
C TYR A 171 -3.41 -9.03 4.87
N ASN A 172 -4.17 -7.93 4.82
CA ASN A 172 -4.31 -7.07 3.65
C ASN A 172 -3.44 -5.80 3.70
N ILE A 173 -2.83 -5.48 4.85
CA ILE A 173 -1.98 -4.31 5.07
C ILE A 173 -0.58 -4.77 5.49
#